data_d555300b46e1a10a7582947a53b1c5e6
#
_entry.id   d555300b46e1a10a7582947a53b1c5e6
#
_cell.length_a   1.000
_cell.length_b   1.000
_cell.length_c   1.000
_cell.angle_alpha   90.00
_cell.angle_beta   90.00
_cell.angle_gamma   90.00
#
_symmetry.space_group_name_H-M   'P 1'
#
loop_
_entity.id
_entity.type
_entity.pdbx_description
1 polymer ?
#
loop_
_entity_poly.entity_id
_entity_poly.type
_entity_poly.pdbx_seq_one_letter_code
_entity_poly.pdbx_strand_id
1 'polypeptide(L)'
;MKDSAVLLITCPDQKGLVAAVSGELYRFGANIIHADQHQDHVEGLFFMRVEWSLRVDGDLPFDIQAFSTAFAPIADRYAMKWHLHVSAVRPRVAIFVSQHLHCLADLLHRHQMGELDCEIPLIISNHTNGEPLARFHNIPFHHVPLAAANKEAGEARQFALLEAVRIDLIVLARYMQILSPEFVRRYPSGVINVHHSFLPAFIGARPYHAAYKRGVKLIGATSHYVTEELDDGPIIEQNVARISHRDQVEDLIAKGRDLERIVLSRAVAWHLDRRVLRYGNKTVIFD
;
A
#
# COMPACT_ATOMS: atom_id res chain seq x y z
N MET A 1 -14.60 9.02 -12.91
CA MET A 1 -14.62 8.18 -11.70
C MET A 1 -15.07 6.81 -12.12
N LYS A 2 -14.36 5.76 -11.70
CA LYS A 2 -14.83 4.38 -11.90
C LYS A 2 -16.08 4.19 -11.02
N ASP A 3 -17.18 3.80 -11.60
CA ASP A 3 -18.43 3.48 -10.89
C ASP A 3 -18.48 1.97 -10.70
N SER A 4 -17.60 1.47 -9.82
CA SER A 4 -17.40 0.03 -9.61
C SER A 4 -17.31 -0.31 -8.11
N ALA A 5 -17.51 -1.58 -7.79
CA ALA A 5 -17.18 -2.15 -6.50
C ALA A 5 -16.17 -3.28 -6.65
N VAL A 6 -15.34 -3.48 -5.62
CA VAL A 6 -14.32 -4.52 -5.56
C VAL A 6 -14.56 -5.37 -4.32
N LEU A 7 -14.67 -6.68 -4.50
CA LEU A 7 -14.75 -7.68 -3.46
C LEU A 7 -13.41 -8.43 -3.40
N LEU A 8 -12.77 -8.40 -2.25
CA LEU A 8 -11.57 -9.16 -1.93
C LEU A 8 -11.94 -10.31 -0.99
N ILE A 9 -11.52 -11.53 -1.32
CA ILE A 9 -11.85 -12.75 -0.57
C ILE A 9 -10.60 -13.55 -0.28
N THR A 10 -10.51 -14.08 0.94
CA THR A 10 -9.54 -15.10 1.36
C THR A 10 -10.29 -16.18 2.13
N CYS A 11 -10.09 -17.45 1.76
CA CYS A 11 -10.71 -18.58 2.47
C CYS A 11 -9.88 -19.87 2.28
N PRO A 12 -10.18 -20.94 3.04
CA PRO A 12 -9.69 -22.28 2.73
C PRO A 12 -10.09 -22.69 1.30
N ASP A 13 -9.14 -23.27 0.55
CA ASP A 13 -9.43 -23.72 -0.82
C ASP A 13 -10.38 -24.90 -0.86
N GLN A 14 -11.43 -24.79 -1.66
CA GLN A 14 -12.41 -25.84 -1.87
C GLN A 14 -13.19 -25.63 -3.17
N LYS A 15 -13.88 -26.69 -3.64
CA LYS A 15 -14.68 -26.63 -4.86
C LYS A 15 -15.89 -25.72 -4.72
N GLY A 16 -16.20 -24.96 -5.79
CA GLY A 16 -17.43 -24.18 -5.89
C GLY A 16 -17.30 -22.72 -5.46
N LEU A 17 -16.15 -22.25 -4.98
CA LEU A 17 -15.94 -20.88 -4.52
C LEU A 17 -16.26 -19.84 -5.59
N VAL A 18 -15.68 -19.98 -6.78
CA VAL A 18 -15.91 -19.04 -7.90
C VAL A 18 -17.38 -19.05 -8.32
N ALA A 19 -18.00 -20.24 -8.42
CA ALA A 19 -19.41 -20.36 -8.79
C ALA A 19 -20.34 -19.71 -7.76
N ALA A 20 -20.04 -19.85 -6.46
CA ALA A 20 -20.82 -19.24 -5.38
C ALA A 20 -20.74 -17.70 -5.43
N VAL A 21 -19.54 -17.16 -5.60
CA VAL A 21 -19.33 -15.70 -5.67
C VAL A 21 -19.96 -15.10 -6.94
N SER A 22 -19.63 -15.66 -8.11
CA SER A 22 -20.17 -15.15 -9.38
C SER A 22 -21.67 -15.35 -9.52
N GLY A 23 -22.21 -16.47 -8.99
CA GLY A 23 -23.64 -16.72 -8.98
C GLY A 23 -24.42 -15.72 -8.13
N GLU A 24 -23.88 -15.32 -6.97
CA GLU A 24 -24.51 -14.29 -6.15
C GLU A 24 -24.45 -12.91 -6.81
N LEU A 25 -23.32 -12.54 -7.37
CA LEU A 25 -23.20 -11.29 -8.15
C LEU A 25 -24.20 -11.26 -9.32
N TYR A 26 -24.34 -12.37 -10.05
CA TYR A 26 -25.33 -12.51 -11.14
C TYR A 26 -26.77 -12.34 -10.65
N ARG A 27 -27.13 -12.90 -9.50
CA ARG A 27 -28.49 -12.74 -8.91
C ARG A 27 -28.84 -11.27 -8.62
N PHE A 28 -27.83 -10.45 -8.32
CA PHE A 28 -27.99 -9.01 -8.11
C PHE A 28 -27.84 -8.19 -9.40
N GLY A 29 -27.75 -8.83 -10.56
CA GLY A 29 -27.61 -8.16 -11.85
C GLY A 29 -26.26 -7.51 -12.09
N ALA A 30 -25.23 -7.90 -11.32
CA ALA A 30 -23.88 -7.34 -11.46
C ALA A 30 -23.24 -7.75 -12.78
N ASN A 31 -22.65 -6.79 -13.49
CA ASN A 31 -21.76 -7.05 -14.63
C ASN A 31 -20.31 -7.05 -14.14
N ILE A 32 -19.70 -8.23 -14.09
CA ILE A 32 -18.30 -8.39 -13.70
C ILE A 32 -17.40 -7.77 -14.77
N ILE A 33 -16.57 -6.79 -14.36
CA ILE A 33 -15.60 -6.09 -15.21
C ILE A 33 -14.28 -6.85 -15.21
N HIS A 34 -13.85 -7.30 -14.02
CA HIS A 34 -12.59 -8.00 -13.82
C HIS A 34 -12.73 -9.03 -12.72
N ALA A 35 -12.18 -10.23 -12.91
CA ALA A 35 -12.11 -11.27 -11.89
C ALA A 35 -10.76 -11.96 -12.00
N ASP A 36 -10.08 -12.07 -10.87
CA ASP A 36 -8.81 -12.77 -10.75
C ASP A 36 -8.79 -13.60 -9.48
N GLN A 37 -8.04 -14.71 -9.51
CA GLN A 37 -7.96 -15.65 -8.39
C GLN A 37 -6.57 -16.27 -8.30
N HIS A 38 -6.19 -16.60 -7.07
CA HIS A 38 -4.95 -17.30 -6.78
C HIS A 38 -5.18 -18.39 -5.74
N GLN A 39 -4.43 -19.48 -5.85
CA GLN A 39 -4.44 -20.57 -4.88
C GLN A 39 -3.01 -20.78 -4.34
N ASP A 40 -2.83 -20.67 -3.03
CA ASP A 40 -1.62 -21.11 -2.35
C ASP A 40 -1.80 -22.57 -1.91
N HIS A 41 -1.22 -23.50 -2.67
CA HIS A 41 -1.31 -24.94 -2.40
C HIS A 41 -0.63 -25.37 -1.10
N VAL A 42 0.38 -24.60 -0.63
CA VAL A 42 1.12 -24.92 0.58
C VAL A 42 0.29 -24.59 1.82
N GLU A 43 -0.31 -23.42 1.81
CA GLU A 43 -1.16 -22.94 2.91
C GLU A 43 -2.62 -23.45 2.79
N GLY A 44 -3.00 -24.02 1.64
CA GLY A 44 -4.36 -24.47 1.37
C GLY A 44 -5.36 -23.31 1.31
N LEU A 45 -4.93 -22.16 0.84
CA LEU A 45 -5.72 -20.94 0.81
C LEU A 45 -6.08 -20.55 -0.63
N PHE A 46 -7.30 -20.02 -0.77
CA PHE A 46 -7.82 -19.43 -1.99
C PHE A 46 -8.00 -17.93 -1.80
N PHE A 47 -7.65 -17.18 -2.83
CA PHE A 47 -7.75 -15.72 -2.89
C PHE A 47 -8.51 -15.32 -4.14
N MET A 48 -9.37 -14.32 -4.02
CA MET A 48 -10.12 -13.82 -5.18
C MET A 48 -10.30 -12.30 -5.08
N ARG A 49 -10.17 -11.62 -6.21
CA ARG A 49 -10.56 -10.25 -6.45
C ARG A 49 -11.61 -10.23 -7.54
N VAL A 50 -12.75 -9.63 -7.27
CA VAL A 50 -13.80 -9.42 -8.29
C VAL A 50 -14.17 -7.95 -8.30
N GLU A 51 -14.21 -7.36 -9.48
CA GLU A 51 -14.65 -5.99 -9.72
C GLU A 51 -15.85 -6.00 -10.66
N TRP A 52 -16.91 -5.27 -10.32
CA TRP A 52 -18.12 -5.14 -11.13
C TRP A 52 -18.62 -3.71 -11.19
N SER A 53 -19.43 -3.40 -12.22
CA SER A 53 -20.12 -2.13 -12.36
C SER A 53 -21.15 -1.94 -11.26
N LEU A 54 -21.22 -0.73 -10.70
CA LEU A 54 -22.30 -0.33 -9.78
C LEU A 54 -23.60 0.02 -10.52
N ARG A 55 -23.63 -0.07 -11.84
CA ARG A 55 -24.82 0.08 -12.67
C ARG A 55 -25.27 -1.28 -13.16
N VAL A 56 -26.52 -1.60 -12.88
CA VAL A 56 -27.19 -2.81 -13.36
C VAL A 56 -28.14 -2.47 -14.49
N ASP A 57 -28.83 -3.41 -15.05
CA ASP A 57 -29.75 -3.26 -16.18
C ASP A 57 -30.64 -2.01 -16.08
N GLY A 58 -30.61 -1.16 -17.13
CA GLY A 58 -31.40 0.06 -17.19
C GLY A 58 -30.89 1.23 -16.35
N ASP A 59 -29.58 1.29 -16.08
CA ASP A 59 -28.92 2.33 -15.25
C ASP A 59 -29.36 2.37 -13.77
N LEU A 60 -29.96 1.31 -13.26
CA LEU A 60 -30.32 1.22 -11.85
C LEU A 60 -29.04 1.05 -11.00
N PRO A 61 -28.97 1.65 -9.79
CA PRO A 61 -27.84 1.48 -8.92
C PRO A 61 -27.82 0.06 -8.32
N PHE A 62 -26.63 -0.55 -8.25
CA PHE A 62 -26.42 -1.82 -7.56
C PHE A 62 -26.61 -1.63 -6.04
N ASP A 63 -27.47 -2.45 -5.43
CA ASP A 63 -27.73 -2.39 -3.99
C ASP A 63 -26.62 -3.11 -3.19
N ILE A 64 -25.61 -2.34 -2.79
CA ILE A 64 -24.47 -2.81 -2.01
C ILE A 64 -24.88 -3.40 -0.66
N GLN A 65 -25.89 -2.81 0.01
CA GLN A 65 -26.32 -3.26 1.33
C GLN A 65 -27.08 -4.59 1.25
N ALA A 66 -28.00 -4.71 0.31
CA ALA A 66 -28.73 -5.94 0.06
C ALA A 66 -27.79 -7.06 -0.37
N PHE A 67 -26.83 -6.79 -1.27
CA PHE A 67 -25.80 -7.74 -1.66
C PHE A 67 -24.97 -8.21 -0.45
N SER A 68 -24.46 -7.28 0.37
CA SER A 68 -23.66 -7.62 1.54
C SER A 68 -24.41 -8.53 2.50
N THR A 69 -25.70 -8.26 2.71
CA THR A 69 -26.58 -9.07 3.57
C THR A 69 -26.80 -10.48 3.00
N ALA A 70 -27.00 -10.60 1.70
CA ALA A 70 -27.22 -11.88 1.02
C ALA A 70 -25.92 -12.69 0.85
N PHE A 71 -24.77 -12.01 0.71
CA PHE A 71 -23.48 -12.65 0.57
C PHE A 71 -22.93 -13.22 1.90
N ALA A 72 -23.27 -12.61 3.05
CA ALA A 72 -22.76 -13.03 4.34
C ALA A 72 -22.98 -14.52 4.66
N PRO A 73 -24.17 -15.15 4.45
CA PRO A 73 -24.36 -16.59 4.65
C PRO A 73 -23.51 -17.46 3.71
N ILE A 74 -23.23 -16.97 2.50
CA ILE A 74 -22.34 -17.67 1.55
C ILE A 74 -20.90 -17.60 2.08
N ALA A 75 -20.47 -16.43 2.52
CA ALA A 75 -19.16 -16.23 3.10
C ALA A 75 -18.95 -17.12 4.35
N ASP A 76 -19.94 -17.20 5.23
CA ASP A 76 -19.90 -18.07 6.41
C ASP A 76 -19.78 -19.54 6.03
N ARG A 77 -20.58 -20.01 5.07
CA ARG A 77 -20.55 -21.39 4.58
C ARG A 77 -19.18 -21.83 4.08
N TYR A 78 -18.44 -20.93 3.45
CA TYR A 78 -17.13 -21.18 2.84
C TYR A 78 -15.97 -20.66 3.71
N ALA A 79 -16.24 -20.18 4.94
CA ALA A 79 -15.27 -19.57 5.83
C ALA A 79 -14.48 -18.42 5.16
N MET A 80 -15.15 -17.60 4.36
CA MET A 80 -14.54 -16.48 3.65
C MET A 80 -14.32 -15.29 4.57
N LYS A 81 -13.10 -14.79 4.61
CA LYS A 81 -12.79 -13.42 5.06
C LYS A 81 -12.92 -12.52 3.83
N TRP A 82 -13.77 -11.52 3.88
CA TRP A 82 -14.04 -10.68 2.72
C TRP A 82 -14.11 -9.21 3.06
N HIS A 83 -13.75 -8.38 2.09
CA HIS A 83 -13.83 -6.92 2.18
C HIS A 83 -14.43 -6.38 0.89
N LEU A 84 -15.46 -5.54 1.04
CA LEU A 84 -16.14 -4.88 -0.06
C LEU A 84 -15.77 -3.40 -0.08
N HIS A 85 -15.31 -2.94 -1.23
CA HIS A 85 -14.92 -1.55 -1.44
C HIS A 85 -15.70 -0.95 -2.59
N VAL A 86 -16.14 0.29 -2.43
CA VAL A 86 -16.86 1.06 -3.45
C VAL A 86 -15.94 2.17 -3.96
N SER A 87 -15.76 2.28 -5.27
CA SER A 87 -14.85 3.23 -5.90
C SER A 87 -15.20 4.71 -5.68
N ALA A 88 -16.48 4.99 -5.33
CA ALA A 88 -16.91 6.37 -5.02
C ALA A 88 -16.25 6.93 -3.74
N VAL A 89 -15.73 6.08 -2.86
CA VAL A 89 -15.06 6.49 -1.61
C VAL A 89 -13.57 6.55 -1.84
N ARG A 90 -13.02 7.76 -1.97
CA ARG A 90 -11.58 7.95 -2.11
C ARG A 90 -10.86 7.75 -0.79
N PRO A 91 -9.84 6.87 -0.72
CA PRO A 91 -9.01 6.71 0.47
C PRO A 91 -8.24 7.98 0.81
N ARG A 92 -8.06 8.24 2.09
CA ARG A 92 -7.31 9.39 2.62
C ARG A 92 -5.90 8.93 3.01
N VAL A 93 -4.90 9.49 2.34
CA VAL A 93 -3.49 9.07 2.44
C VAL A 93 -2.67 10.15 3.15
N ALA A 94 -2.01 9.81 4.25
CA ALA A 94 -0.98 10.64 4.84
C ALA A 94 0.39 10.23 4.31
N ILE A 95 1.24 11.21 3.94
CA ILE A 95 2.61 10.92 3.52
C ILE A 95 3.58 11.41 4.59
N PHE A 96 4.42 10.49 5.07
CA PHE A 96 5.50 10.78 6.00
C PHE A 96 6.82 10.84 5.25
N VAL A 97 7.61 11.86 5.49
CA VAL A 97 8.89 12.07 4.79
C VAL A 97 9.96 12.61 5.76
N SER A 98 11.23 12.31 5.48
CA SER A 98 12.38 12.93 6.14
C SER A 98 13.15 13.83 5.16
N GLN A 99 14.47 13.74 5.11
CA GLN A 99 15.32 14.63 4.29
C GLN A 99 15.24 14.34 2.79
N HIS A 100 15.05 13.08 2.38
CA HIS A 100 15.09 12.69 0.98
C HIS A 100 13.68 12.80 0.36
N LEU A 101 13.51 13.72 -0.59
CA LEU A 101 12.21 14.09 -1.13
C LEU A 101 11.82 13.39 -2.44
N HIS A 102 12.69 12.57 -3.03
CA HIS A 102 12.45 11.97 -4.35
C HIS A 102 11.17 11.11 -4.42
N CYS A 103 10.89 10.32 -3.37
CA CYS A 103 9.65 9.54 -3.31
C CYS A 103 8.42 10.43 -3.08
N LEU A 104 8.52 11.46 -2.21
CA LEU A 104 7.44 12.43 -2.01
C LEU A 104 7.11 13.14 -3.34
N ALA A 105 8.12 13.64 -4.04
CA ALA A 105 7.93 14.34 -5.31
C ALA A 105 7.25 13.47 -6.37
N ASP A 106 7.64 12.19 -6.49
CA ASP A 106 7.03 11.26 -7.43
C ASP A 106 5.55 10.97 -7.08
N LEU A 107 5.25 10.71 -5.81
CA LEU A 107 3.87 10.46 -5.36
C LEU A 107 2.97 11.68 -5.59
N LEU A 108 3.43 12.89 -5.28
CA LEU A 108 2.65 14.11 -5.48
C LEU A 108 2.42 14.41 -6.96
N HIS A 109 3.44 14.17 -7.81
CA HIS A 109 3.28 14.30 -9.25
C HIS A 109 2.24 13.30 -9.80
N ARG A 110 2.33 12.03 -9.44
CA ARG A 110 1.36 11.00 -9.86
C ARG A 110 -0.05 11.28 -9.37
N HIS A 111 -0.19 11.76 -8.14
CA HIS A 111 -1.49 12.20 -7.60
C HIS A 111 -2.06 13.36 -8.44
N GLN A 112 -1.25 14.36 -8.79
CA GLN A 112 -1.66 15.48 -9.64
C GLN A 112 -2.08 15.03 -11.05
N MET A 113 -1.42 14.00 -11.60
CA MET A 113 -1.75 13.41 -12.90
C MET A 113 -2.97 12.47 -12.85
N GLY A 114 -3.54 12.22 -11.66
CA GLY A 114 -4.67 11.32 -11.47
C GLY A 114 -4.33 9.83 -11.52
N GLU A 115 -3.04 9.47 -11.40
CA GLU A 115 -2.59 8.07 -11.36
C GLU A 115 -2.83 7.43 -9.98
N LEU A 116 -2.98 8.24 -8.92
CA LEU A 116 -3.30 7.78 -7.56
C LEU A 116 -4.67 8.35 -7.18
N ASP A 117 -5.69 7.48 -7.19
CA ASP A 117 -7.07 7.87 -6.86
C ASP A 117 -7.28 7.90 -5.34
N CYS A 118 -6.82 8.97 -4.71
CA CYS A 118 -6.91 9.21 -3.27
C CYS A 118 -6.99 10.70 -2.96
N GLU A 119 -7.29 11.02 -1.69
CA GLU A 119 -7.06 12.35 -1.12
C GLU A 119 -5.75 12.33 -0.34
N ILE A 120 -4.96 13.42 -0.40
CA ILE A 120 -3.77 13.60 0.42
C ILE A 120 -4.02 14.81 1.34
N PRO A 121 -4.66 14.62 2.51
CA PRO A 121 -5.04 15.72 3.38
C PRO A 121 -3.86 16.35 4.13
N LEU A 122 -2.73 15.63 4.29
CA LEU A 122 -1.56 16.17 4.97
C LEU A 122 -0.27 15.41 4.64
N ILE A 123 0.84 16.11 4.84
CA ILE A 123 2.20 15.57 4.86
C ILE A 123 2.80 15.82 6.23
N ILE A 124 3.41 14.82 6.83
CA ILE A 124 4.15 14.93 8.09
C ILE A 124 5.64 14.72 7.85
N SER A 125 6.47 15.57 8.45
CA SER A 125 7.92 15.42 8.35
C SER A 125 8.62 15.80 9.65
N ASN A 126 9.72 15.11 9.95
CA ASN A 126 10.63 15.49 11.04
C ASN A 126 11.69 16.54 10.60
N HIS A 127 11.59 17.03 9.36
CA HIS A 127 12.41 18.10 8.77
C HIS A 127 11.52 19.09 8.02
N THR A 128 12.04 20.29 7.75
CA THR A 128 11.27 21.36 7.08
C THR A 128 11.47 21.42 5.56
N ASN A 129 12.47 20.73 5.02
CA ASN A 129 12.87 20.82 3.60
C ASN A 129 11.79 20.36 2.61
N GLY A 130 10.78 19.59 3.04
CA GLY A 130 9.64 19.15 2.23
C GLY A 130 8.52 20.19 2.12
N GLU A 131 8.51 21.23 2.97
CA GLU A 131 7.41 22.21 3.02
C GLU A 131 7.19 22.97 1.71
N PRO A 132 8.24 23.45 0.99
CA PRO A 132 8.04 24.14 -0.29
C PRO A 132 7.34 23.25 -1.33
N LEU A 133 7.66 21.95 -1.36
CA LEU A 133 7.03 20.99 -2.27
C LEU A 133 5.56 20.74 -1.91
N ALA A 134 5.24 20.55 -0.63
CA ALA A 134 3.88 20.40 -0.15
C ALA A 134 3.03 21.65 -0.47
N ARG A 135 3.57 22.84 -0.27
CA ARG A 135 2.92 24.12 -0.59
C ARG A 135 2.64 24.26 -2.09
N PHE A 136 3.58 23.84 -2.94
CA PHE A 136 3.37 23.87 -4.40
C PHE A 136 2.17 23.02 -4.82
N HIS A 137 1.92 21.89 -4.16
CA HIS A 137 0.77 21.03 -4.38
C HIS A 137 -0.47 21.39 -3.55
N ASN A 138 -0.45 22.50 -2.80
CA ASN A 138 -1.52 22.95 -1.90
C ASN A 138 -1.92 21.91 -0.83
N ILE A 139 -0.95 21.14 -0.32
CA ILE A 139 -1.17 20.11 0.71
C ILE A 139 -0.64 20.63 2.05
N PRO A 140 -1.43 20.54 3.14
CA PRO A 140 -0.99 20.89 4.48
C PRO A 140 0.27 20.13 4.89
N PHE A 141 1.29 20.88 5.37
CA PHE A 141 2.55 20.32 5.83
C PHE A 141 2.72 20.53 7.34
N HIS A 142 3.03 19.44 8.04
CA HIS A 142 3.22 19.47 9.49
C HIS A 142 4.65 19.04 9.84
N HIS A 143 5.42 20.00 10.35
CA HIS A 143 6.74 19.72 10.92
C HIS A 143 6.58 19.17 12.33
N VAL A 144 6.95 17.90 12.53
CA VAL A 144 6.94 17.19 13.82
C VAL A 144 8.36 16.66 14.07
N PRO A 145 9.26 17.46 14.69
CA PRO A 145 10.61 17.04 14.96
C PRO A 145 10.64 15.84 15.91
N LEU A 146 11.39 14.81 15.53
CA LEU A 146 11.58 13.61 16.36
C LEU A 146 13.04 13.43 16.73
N ALA A 147 13.27 13.24 18.02
CA ALA A 147 14.52 12.81 18.63
C ALA A 147 14.21 11.73 19.67
N ALA A 148 15.22 10.99 20.10
CA ALA A 148 15.01 9.94 21.11
C ALA A 148 14.32 10.46 22.38
N ALA A 149 14.63 11.70 22.79
CA ALA A 149 14.07 12.31 24.01
C ALA A 149 12.61 12.78 23.90
N ASN A 150 12.05 12.93 22.69
CA ASN A 150 10.69 13.44 22.48
C ASN A 150 9.82 12.55 21.59
N LYS A 151 10.23 11.30 21.38
CA LYS A 151 9.58 10.38 20.44
C LYS A 151 8.10 10.18 20.78
N GLU A 152 7.78 9.92 22.04
CA GLU A 152 6.41 9.70 22.51
C GLU A 152 5.51 10.92 22.28
N ALA A 153 5.97 12.12 22.67
CA ALA A 153 5.23 13.37 22.43
C ALA A 153 5.08 13.68 20.95
N GLY A 154 6.09 13.36 20.14
CA GLY A 154 6.02 13.50 18.69
C GLY A 154 5.02 12.56 18.05
N GLU A 155 5.00 11.28 18.43
CA GLU A 155 4.01 10.31 17.95
C GLU A 155 2.59 10.67 18.41
N ALA A 156 2.40 11.13 19.66
CA ALA A 156 1.11 11.62 20.11
C ALA A 156 0.57 12.78 19.25
N ARG A 157 1.45 13.70 18.86
CA ARG A 157 1.09 14.79 17.92
C ARG A 157 0.74 14.26 16.54
N GLN A 158 1.48 13.26 16.03
CA GLN A 158 1.17 12.60 14.75
C GLN A 158 -0.21 11.94 14.80
N PHE A 159 -0.53 11.20 15.88
CA PHE A 159 -1.85 10.60 16.06
C PHE A 159 -2.97 11.64 16.02
N ALA A 160 -2.84 12.73 16.75
CA ALA A 160 -3.85 13.80 16.76
C ALA A 160 -4.08 14.38 15.36
N LEU A 161 -3.02 14.56 14.56
CA LEU A 161 -3.12 15.04 13.17
C LEU A 161 -3.81 14.03 12.26
N LEU A 162 -3.47 12.74 12.38
CA LEU A 162 -4.05 11.67 11.56
C LEU A 162 -5.53 11.44 11.87
N GLU A 163 -5.91 11.44 13.15
CA GLU A 163 -7.28 11.26 13.62
C GLU A 163 -8.19 12.41 13.18
N ALA A 164 -7.70 13.66 13.27
CA ALA A 164 -8.46 14.84 12.84
C ALA A 164 -8.93 14.77 11.38
N VAL A 165 -8.18 14.06 10.53
CA VAL A 165 -8.48 13.93 9.11
C VAL A 165 -8.89 12.52 8.69
N ARG A 166 -9.04 11.58 9.61
CA ARG A 166 -9.49 10.19 9.35
C ARG A 166 -8.70 9.52 8.24
N ILE A 167 -7.42 9.23 8.50
CA ILE A 167 -6.52 8.62 7.51
C ILE A 167 -6.79 7.12 7.36
N ASP A 168 -6.84 6.64 6.11
CA ASP A 168 -6.97 5.23 5.74
C ASP A 168 -5.61 4.56 5.48
N LEU A 169 -4.63 5.31 4.95
CA LEU A 169 -3.31 4.81 4.58
C LEU A 169 -2.22 5.81 4.97
N ILE A 170 -1.13 5.31 5.51
CA ILE A 170 0.09 6.07 5.76
C ILE A 170 1.19 5.54 4.83
N VAL A 171 1.86 6.45 4.13
CA VAL A 171 2.97 6.12 3.23
C VAL A 171 4.26 6.71 3.78
N LEU A 172 5.21 5.85 4.13
CA LEU A 172 6.54 6.25 4.59
C LEU A 172 7.47 6.47 3.38
N ALA A 173 7.43 7.68 2.84
CA ALA A 173 8.23 8.09 1.67
C ALA A 173 9.65 8.51 2.11
N ARG A 174 10.50 7.54 2.42
CA ARG A 174 11.83 7.78 3.02
C ARG A 174 11.74 8.47 4.38
N TYR A 175 10.78 8.05 5.19
CA TYR A 175 10.65 8.47 6.58
C TYR A 175 11.61 7.67 7.46
N MET A 176 12.78 8.24 7.78
CA MET A 176 13.89 7.57 8.44
C MET A 176 13.72 7.49 9.96
N GLN A 177 12.49 7.24 10.43
CA GLN A 177 12.15 7.05 11.83
C GLN A 177 11.45 5.70 12.01
N ILE A 178 11.81 4.99 13.04
CA ILE A 178 11.15 3.72 13.41
C ILE A 178 9.86 4.06 14.16
N LEU A 179 8.73 3.61 13.67
CA LEU A 179 7.44 3.75 14.33
C LEU A 179 7.37 2.87 15.59
N SER A 180 6.64 3.32 16.62
CA SER A 180 6.43 2.49 17.80
C SER A 180 5.49 1.31 17.51
N PRO A 181 5.55 0.22 18.33
CA PRO A 181 4.57 -0.87 18.23
C PRO A 181 3.12 -0.39 18.38
N GLU A 182 2.88 0.62 19.21
CA GLU A 182 1.56 1.24 19.34
C GLU A 182 1.10 1.87 18.05
N PHE A 183 2.00 2.60 17.35
CA PHE A 183 1.71 3.21 16.06
C PHE A 183 1.28 2.16 15.03
N VAL A 184 2.03 1.07 14.94
CA VAL A 184 1.74 -0.03 14.01
C VAL A 184 0.41 -0.72 14.32
N ARG A 185 0.12 -0.97 15.60
CA ARG A 185 -1.16 -1.58 16.03
C ARG A 185 -2.38 -0.70 15.75
N ARG A 186 -2.22 0.63 15.78
CA ARG A 186 -3.31 1.57 15.44
C ARG A 186 -3.70 1.56 13.97
N TYR A 187 -2.76 1.26 13.09
CA TYR A 187 -2.96 1.25 11.63
C TYR A 187 -2.59 -0.12 11.03
N PRO A 188 -3.29 -1.20 11.43
CA PRO A 188 -2.96 -2.54 10.97
C PRO A 188 -3.16 -2.65 9.46
N SER A 189 -2.10 -2.99 8.72
CA SER A 189 -2.04 -2.99 7.24
C SER A 189 -2.28 -1.62 6.58
N GLY A 190 -2.31 -0.57 7.35
CA GLY A 190 -2.51 0.81 6.88
C GLY A 190 -1.20 1.62 6.78
N VAL A 191 -0.04 0.99 6.81
CA VAL A 191 1.25 1.67 6.66
C VAL A 191 2.10 0.95 5.61
N ILE A 192 2.50 1.67 4.56
CA ILE A 192 3.40 1.19 3.51
C ILE A 192 4.73 1.92 3.65
N ASN A 193 5.84 1.16 3.66
CA ASN A 193 7.20 1.67 3.70
C ASN A 193 7.95 1.38 2.40
N VAL A 194 8.93 2.23 2.05
CA VAL A 194 9.97 1.90 1.09
C VAL A 194 11.29 1.70 1.80
N HIS A 195 11.86 0.52 1.65
CA HIS A 195 13.19 0.16 2.11
C HIS A 195 14.18 0.16 0.94
N HIS A 196 15.34 0.80 1.16
CA HIS A 196 16.34 1.05 0.13
C HIS A 196 17.32 -0.11 -0.09
N SER A 197 16.83 -1.36 0.03
CA SER A 197 17.53 -2.58 -0.38
C SER A 197 16.55 -3.63 -0.88
N PHE A 198 17.09 -4.66 -1.52
CA PHE A 198 16.33 -5.85 -1.90
C PHE A 198 16.25 -6.78 -0.68
N LEU A 199 15.18 -6.62 0.12
CA LEU A 199 14.97 -7.43 1.32
C LEU A 199 14.93 -8.95 0.97
N PRO A 200 15.50 -9.80 1.81
CA PRO A 200 16.08 -9.54 3.13
C PRO A 200 17.58 -9.15 3.11
N ALA A 201 18.16 -8.80 1.97
CA ALA A 201 19.56 -8.45 1.84
C ALA A 201 19.86 -7.00 2.26
N PHE A 202 21.03 -6.78 2.87
CA PHE A 202 21.56 -5.45 3.24
C PHE A 202 20.62 -4.62 4.12
N ILE A 203 20.12 -5.21 5.20
CA ILE A 203 19.36 -4.51 6.23
C ILE A 203 20.27 -3.48 6.92
N GLY A 204 19.75 -2.27 7.18
CA GLY A 204 20.45 -1.22 7.92
C GLY A 204 20.55 0.12 7.20
N ALA A 205 21.32 1.07 7.81
CA ALA A 205 21.26 2.48 7.45
C ALA A 205 22.00 2.88 6.15
N ARG A 206 22.95 2.07 5.66
CA ARG A 206 23.80 2.40 4.48
C ARG A 206 23.91 1.22 3.50
N PRO A 207 22.82 0.70 2.95
CA PRO A 207 22.83 -0.51 2.12
C PRO A 207 23.64 -0.34 0.83
N TYR A 208 23.63 0.83 0.19
CA TYR A 208 24.42 1.05 -1.04
C TYR A 208 25.92 1.02 -0.80
N HIS A 209 26.41 1.53 0.34
CA HIS A 209 27.80 1.43 0.72
C HIS A 209 28.21 -0.04 1.01
N ALA A 210 27.34 -0.78 1.69
CA ALA A 210 27.55 -2.20 1.96
C ALA A 210 27.56 -3.01 0.66
N ALA A 211 26.62 -2.75 -0.24
CA ALA A 211 26.52 -3.36 -1.56
C ALA A 211 27.78 -3.10 -2.42
N TYR A 212 28.25 -1.84 -2.46
CA TYR A 212 29.47 -1.47 -3.14
C TYR A 212 30.71 -2.19 -2.58
N LYS A 213 30.89 -2.15 -1.26
CA LYS A 213 31.99 -2.83 -0.57
C LYS A 213 31.98 -4.34 -0.81
N ARG A 214 30.79 -4.95 -0.88
CA ARG A 214 30.61 -6.40 -1.14
C ARG A 214 30.87 -6.77 -2.59
N GLY A 215 30.82 -5.79 -3.52
CA GLY A 215 31.00 -6.00 -4.96
C GLY A 215 29.83 -6.76 -5.60
N VAL A 216 28.58 -6.48 -5.17
CA VAL A 216 27.37 -7.10 -5.72
C VAL A 216 27.19 -6.70 -7.19
N LYS A 217 26.34 -7.42 -7.91
CA LYS A 217 26.01 -7.14 -9.32
C LYS A 217 24.62 -6.56 -9.51
N LEU A 218 23.81 -6.59 -8.46
CA LEU A 218 22.47 -6.03 -8.41
C LEU A 218 22.29 -5.24 -7.12
N ILE A 219 21.58 -4.12 -7.22
CA ILE A 219 20.99 -3.40 -6.09
C ILE A 219 19.47 -3.39 -6.26
N GLY A 220 18.73 -3.13 -5.19
CA GLY A 220 17.28 -3.12 -5.26
C GLY A 220 16.65 -2.20 -4.23
N ALA A 221 15.33 -2.12 -4.33
CA ALA A 221 14.45 -1.49 -3.35
C ALA A 221 13.22 -2.37 -3.13
N THR A 222 12.62 -2.24 -1.96
CA THR A 222 11.44 -3.01 -1.53
C THR A 222 10.40 -2.09 -0.96
N SER A 223 9.13 -2.23 -1.38
CA SER A 223 7.98 -1.68 -0.66
C SER A 223 7.23 -2.81 0.04
N HIS A 224 6.91 -2.59 1.31
CA HIS A 224 6.26 -3.58 2.16
C HIS A 224 5.29 -2.91 3.14
N TYR A 225 4.35 -3.67 3.67
CA TYR A 225 3.57 -3.23 4.82
C TYR A 225 4.44 -3.20 6.07
N VAL A 226 4.23 -2.20 6.92
CA VAL A 226 4.95 -2.11 8.19
C VAL A 226 4.32 -3.03 9.22
N THR A 227 5.17 -3.76 9.93
CA THR A 227 4.84 -4.60 11.10
C THR A 227 5.62 -4.13 12.32
N GLU A 228 5.39 -4.73 13.48
CA GLU A 228 6.16 -4.41 14.70
C GLU A 228 7.64 -4.80 14.54
N GLU A 229 7.94 -5.84 13.75
CA GLU A 229 9.29 -6.22 13.39
C GLU A 229 9.82 -5.32 12.28
N LEU A 230 11.02 -4.77 12.50
CA LEU A 230 11.62 -3.81 11.56
C LEU A 230 11.96 -4.47 10.22
N ASP A 231 11.47 -3.87 9.14
CA ASP A 231 11.74 -4.29 7.75
C ASP A 231 11.37 -5.75 7.42
N ASP A 232 10.51 -6.39 8.23
CA ASP A 232 10.08 -7.79 8.09
C ASP A 232 8.61 -7.95 7.68
N GLY A 233 7.93 -6.88 7.31
CA GLY A 233 6.52 -6.93 6.91
C GLY A 233 6.29 -7.48 5.51
N PRO A 234 5.02 -7.87 5.18
CA PRO A 234 4.65 -8.45 3.89
C PRO A 234 5.08 -7.56 2.72
N ILE A 235 5.85 -8.12 1.79
CA ILE A 235 6.39 -7.42 0.63
C ILE A 235 5.27 -7.19 -0.39
N ILE A 236 5.18 -5.96 -0.91
CA ILE A 236 4.21 -5.58 -1.94
C ILE A 236 4.90 -5.53 -3.31
N GLU A 237 6.04 -4.82 -3.41
CA GLU A 237 6.77 -4.65 -4.65
C GLU A 237 8.28 -4.66 -4.40
N GLN A 238 9.02 -5.27 -5.31
CA GLN A 238 10.48 -5.25 -5.33
C GLN A 238 10.97 -4.98 -6.75
N ASN A 239 12.04 -4.19 -6.86
CA ASN A 239 12.69 -3.99 -8.15
C ASN A 239 14.21 -3.94 -7.97
N VAL A 240 14.96 -4.27 -9.04
CA VAL A 240 16.41 -4.35 -9.05
C VAL A 240 17.01 -3.61 -10.22
N ALA A 241 18.23 -3.12 -10.04
CA ALA A 241 19.06 -2.58 -11.13
C ALA A 241 20.41 -3.27 -11.15
N ARG A 242 20.91 -3.51 -12.35
CA ARG A 242 22.27 -4.01 -12.56
C ARG A 242 23.28 -2.89 -12.34
N ILE A 243 24.36 -3.24 -11.63
CA ILE A 243 25.54 -2.38 -11.46
C ILE A 243 26.76 -3.03 -12.08
N SER A 244 27.73 -2.20 -12.42
CA SER A 244 28.98 -2.60 -13.03
C SER A 244 30.17 -2.20 -12.17
N HIS A 245 31.37 -2.65 -12.54
CA HIS A 245 32.62 -2.23 -11.91
C HIS A 245 32.97 -0.75 -12.12
N ARG A 246 32.25 -0.06 -13.03
CA ARG A 246 32.44 1.38 -13.32
C ARG A 246 31.61 2.25 -12.39
N ASP A 247 30.55 1.70 -11.79
CA ASP A 247 29.66 2.45 -10.91
C ASP A 247 30.36 2.72 -9.56
N GLN A 248 30.31 3.96 -9.12
CA GLN A 248 30.74 4.39 -7.78
C GLN A 248 29.54 4.37 -6.81
N VAL A 249 29.76 4.65 -5.53
CA VAL A 249 28.70 4.65 -4.51
C VAL A 249 27.59 5.65 -4.86
N GLU A 250 27.96 6.80 -5.40
CA GLU A 250 27.04 7.86 -5.83
C GLU A 250 26.12 7.38 -6.97
N ASP A 251 26.64 6.58 -7.90
CA ASP A 251 25.86 5.98 -8.99
C ASP A 251 24.86 4.94 -8.45
N LEU A 252 25.31 4.14 -7.46
CA LEU A 252 24.41 3.18 -6.78
C LEU A 252 23.28 3.93 -6.07
N ILE A 253 23.59 5.02 -5.38
CA ILE A 253 22.60 5.86 -4.72
C ILE A 253 21.61 6.47 -5.73
N ALA A 254 22.10 6.97 -6.87
CA ALA A 254 21.24 7.53 -7.91
C ALA A 254 20.29 6.48 -8.48
N LYS A 255 20.81 5.31 -8.92
CA LYS A 255 19.99 4.18 -9.38
C LYS A 255 19.01 3.69 -8.31
N GLY A 256 19.45 3.67 -7.05
CA GLY A 256 18.61 3.30 -5.92
C GLY A 256 17.41 4.23 -5.73
N ARG A 257 17.60 5.55 -5.84
CA ARG A 257 16.51 6.53 -5.78
C ARG A 257 15.46 6.30 -6.86
N ASP A 258 15.88 5.89 -8.06
CA ASP A 258 14.95 5.58 -9.15
C ASP A 258 14.12 4.32 -8.82
N LEU A 259 14.77 3.28 -8.29
CA LEU A 259 14.08 2.08 -7.84
C LEU A 259 13.09 2.38 -6.70
N GLU A 260 13.51 3.16 -5.68
CA GLU A 260 12.68 3.52 -4.54
C GLU A 260 11.39 4.24 -4.97
N ARG A 261 11.47 5.16 -5.95
CA ARG A 261 10.29 5.83 -6.53
C ARG A 261 9.34 4.84 -7.17
N ILE A 262 9.87 3.95 -8.01
CA ILE A 262 9.07 2.97 -8.78
C ILE A 262 8.36 1.99 -7.83
N VAL A 263 9.09 1.37 -6.89
CA VAL A 263 8.49 0.35 -6.02
C VAL A 263 7.47 0.96 -5.06
N LEU A 264 7.72 2.18 -4.55
CA LEU A 264 6.77 2.83 -3.65
C LEU A 264 5.50 3.26 -4.38
N SER A 265 5.63 3.91 -5.53
CA SER A 265 4.46 4.37 -6.28
C SER A 265 3.59 3.22 -6.77
N ARG A 266 4.19 2.11 -7.23
CA ARG A 266 3.44 0.89 -7.60
C ARG A 266 2.73 0.27 -6.41
N ALA A 267 3.43 0.09 -5.29
CA ALA A 267 2.84 -0.47 -4.08
C ALA A 267 1.65 0.34 -3.58
N VAL A 268 1.76 1.67 -3.58
CA VAL A 268 0.66 2.58 -3.22
C VAL A 268 -0.49 2.48 -4.22
N ALA A 269 -0.23 2.51 -5.52
CA ALA A 269 -1.26 2.38 -6.55
C ALA A 269 -2.02 1.06 -6.43
N TRP A 270 -1.33 -0.07 -6.29
CA TRP A 270 -1.97 -1.39 -6.14
C TRP A 270 -2.80 -1.51 -4.86
N HIS A 271 -2.34 -0.91 -3.75
CA HIS A 271 -3.12 -0.85 -2.52
C HIS A 271 -4.40 -0.02 -2.70
N LEU A 272 -4.30 1.15 -3.33
CA LEU A 272 -5.45 2.03 -3.61
C LEU A 272 -6.45 1.38 -4.56
N ASP A 273 -5.97 0.66 -5.58
CA ASP A 273 -6.79 -0.10 -6.54
C ASP A 273 -7.35 -1.42 -5.96
N ARG A 274 -7.13 -1.70 -4.67
CA ARG A 274 -7.59 -2.93 -4.02
C ARG A 274 -7.08 -4.20 -4.74
N ARG A 275 -5.81 -4.17 -5.16
CA ARG A 275 -5.15 -5.28 -5.86
C ARG A 275 -4.28 -6.13 -4.93
N VAL A 276 -4.16 -5.76 -3.66
CA VAL A 276 -3.29 -6.43 -2.69
C VAL A 276 -4.10 -7.14 -1.63
N LEU A 277 -3.95 -8.46 -1.53
CA LEU A 277 -4.39 -9.26 -0.39
C LEU A 277 -3.20 -9.70 0.43
N ARG A 278 -3.28 -9.51 1.74
CA ARG A 278 -2.26 -9.91 2.70
C ARG A 278 -2.68 -11.19 3.43
N TYR A 279 -1.75 -12.14 3.58
CA TYR A 279 -1.92 -13.32 4.41
C TYR A 279 -0.58 -13.73 5.05
N GLY A 280 -0.58 -14.00 6.35
CA GLY A 280 0.66 -14.19 7.07
C GLY A 280 1.65 -13.06 6.81
N ASN A 281 2.88 -13.40 6.41
CA ASN A 281 3.91 -12.43 5.98
C ASN A 281 4.09 -12.39 4.46
N LYS A 282 3.03 -12.63 3.70
CA LYS A 282 3.00 -12.63 2.24
C LYS A 282 1.91 -11.73 1.71
N THR A 283 1.98 -11.41 0.41
CA THR A 283 0.91 -10.74 -0.34
C THR A 283 0.58 -11.50 -1.61
N VAL A 284 -0.68 -11.43 -2.03
CA VAL A 284 -1.12 -11.73 -3.40
C VAL A 284 -1.38 -10.39 -4.08
N ILE A 285 -0.78 -10.19 -5.24
CA ILE A 285 -1.01 -9.02 -6.09
C ILE A 285 -1.82 -9.48 -7.30
N PHE A 286 -2.99 -8.90 -7.47
CA PHE A 286 -3.84 -9.17 -8.62
C PHE A 286 -3.50 -8.21 -9.78
N ASP A 287 -3.35 -8.72 -11.00
CA ASP A 287 -2.97 -7.96 -12.19
C ASP A 287 -4.14 -7.21 -12.88
#